data_7daa716df485d76ce138ecd11f8a5251
#
_entry.id   7daa716df485d76ce138ecd11f8a5251
#
_cell.length_a   1.000
_cell.length_b   1.000
_cell.length_c   1.000
_cell.angle_alpha   90.00
_cell.angle_beta   90.00
_cell.angle_gamma   90.00
#
_symmetry.space_group_name_H-M   'P 1'
#
loop_
_entity.id
_entity.type
_entity.pdbx_description
1 polymer ?
#
loop_
_entity_poly.entity_id
_entity_poly.type
_entity_poly.pdbx_seq_one_letter_code
_entity_poly.pdbx_strand_id
1 'polypeptide(L)'
;MPPLVADAHHHIWRQADLAWLQGPPQPRIFGEYAALCRDYSIEEYMADARAAGVVRSVYVQTNWPAGREEEEVAWVQAVADRHGFPHAIVGYADLAAPTVGAGLDRMMKHARLRGIRQQLHWHEQPRYRFAARPDLMDDAAWRSGLAEVARRGLLFELQVFAGQMDASARLVRDFPQATFVLVHAGMLEDRSPDGWTRWRAGMRALAAAPNVHVKLSGLGTFARACSVDLWSPVIRETVELFGPERCMFGSNFPIETLWTTYTEVVRVTTECMAGLSAGEQRAVFHDTATRLYRLA
;
A
#
# COMPACT_ATOMS: atom_id res chain seq x y z
N MET A 1 4.73 -20.62 17.31
CA MET A 1 5.69 -19.58 16.99
C MET A 1 4.94 -18.53 16.17
N PRO A 2 5.22 -17.23 16.31
CA PRO A 2 4.61 -16.24 15.43
C PRO A 2 4.96 -16.57 13.96
N PRO A 3 4.10 -16.18 12.99
CA PRO A 3 4.40 -16.39 11.59
C PRO A 3 5.68 -15.62 11.19
N LEU A 4 6.42 -16.13 10.22
CA LEU A 4 7.47 -15.36 9.56
C LEU A 4 6.79 -14.30 8.70
N VAL A 5 7.12 -13.02 8.89
CA VAL A 5 6.40 -11.91 8.25
C VAL A 5 7.33 -11.09 7.34
N ALA A 6 6.88 -10.85 6.11
CA ALA A 6 7.35 -9.78 5.23
C ALA A 6 6.25 -8.71 5.19
N ASP A 7 6.46 -7.59 5.84
CA ASP A 7 5.52 -6.47 5.87
C ASP A 7 5.58 -5.70 4.54
N ALA A 8 4.57 -5.89 3.71
CA ALA A 8 4.52 -5.26 2.38
C ALA A 8 4.10 -3.79 2.39
N HIS A 9 3.78 -3.20 3.55
CA HIS A 9 3.31 -1.82 3.61
C HIS A 9 3.53 -1.19 4.98
N HIS A 10 4.60 -0.43 5.13
CA HIS A 10 4.82 0.46 6.27
C HIS A 10 5.42 1.79 5.83
N HIS A 11 5.48 2.72 6.77
CA HIS A 11 6.08 4.04 6.59
C HIS A 11 7.10 4.29 7.69
N ILE A 12 8.05 5.17 7.41
CA ILE A 12 8.89 5.88 8.36
C ILE A 12 8.97 7.32 7.89
N TRP A 13 9.18 8.28 8.77
CA TRP A 13 9.30 9.66 8.38
C TRP A 13 9.98 10.54 9.42
N ARG A 14 10.46 11.68 8.97
CA ARG A 14 10.78 12.83 9.81
C ARG A 14 9.66 13.85 9.62
N GLN A 15 9.09 14.34 10.70
CA GLN A 15 8.00 15.34 10.66
C GLN A 15 8.37 16.55 9.79
N ALA A 16 9.63 17.00 9.90
CA ALA A 16 10.13 18.17 9.17
C ALA A 16 10.07 18.05 7.64
N ASP A 17 10.03 16.82 7.09
CA ASP A 17 9.97 16.60 5.64
C ASP A 17 8.52 16.50 5.10
N LEU A 18 7.53 16.41 5.99
CA LEU A 18 6.13 16.16 5.61
C LEU A 18 5.23 17.35 5.96
N ALA A 19 4.89 18.16 4.96
CA ALA A 19 4.03 19.33 5.16
C ALA A 19 2.69 18.99 5.83
N TRP A 20 2.14 17.78 5.58
CA TRP A 20 0.87 17.36 6.17
C TRP A 20 0.96 17.00 7.67
N LEU A 21 2.17 16.82 8.22
CA LEU A 21 2.41 16.66 9.67
C LEU A 21 2.77 17.95 10.37
N GLN A 22 2.88 19.05 9.61
CA GLN A 22 3.22 20.39 10.11
C GLN A 22 2.03 21.30 9.94
N GLY A 23 1.71 22.08 10.91
CA GLY A 23 0.56 23.01 10.88
C GLY A 23 -0.75 22.37 11.32
N PRO A 24 -1.88 23.05 11.06
CA PRO A 24 -3.19 22.57 11.49
C PRO A 24 -3.56 21.25 10.77
N PRO A 25 -4.15 20.27 11.49
CA PRO A 25 -4.57 19.01 10.89
C PRO A 25 -5.50 19.22 9.69
N GLN A 26 -5.22 18.48 8.61
CA GLN A 26 -6.07 18.45 7.42
C GLN A 26 -6.96 17.20 7.44
N PRO A 27 -8.17 17.25 6.86
CA PRO A 27 -9.00 16.06 6.75
C PRO A 27 -8.26 14.91 6.05
N ARG A 28 -8.25 13.73 6.68
CA ARG A 28 -7.62 12.52 6.16
C ARG A 28 -8.57 11.34 6.29
N ILE A 29 -8.39 10.33 5.43
CA ILE A 29 -9.22 9.11 5.43
C ILE A 29 -9.18 8.37 6.77
N PHE A 30 -8.09 8.49 7.52
CA PHE A 30 -7.90 7.88 8.85
C PHE A 30 -8.35 8.77 10.02
N GLY A 31 -8.93 9.95 9.75
CA GLY A 31 -9.49 10.85 10.76
C GLY A 31 -8.45 11.65 11.53
N GLU A 32 -8.68 11.86 12.83
CA GLU A 32 -7.77 12.61 13.71
C GLU A 32 -6.43 11.88 13.83
N TYR A 33 -5.32 12.65 13.64
CA TYR A 33 -3.97 12.08 13.56
C TYR A 33 -2.91 12.89 14.30
N ALA A 34 -3.30 13.70 15.28
CA ALA A 34 -2.34 14.51 16.05
C ALA A 34 -1.21 13.66 16.68
N ALA A 35 -1.51 12.41 17.04
CA ALA A 35 -0.51 11.48 17.57
C ALA A 35 0.58 11.08 16.56
N LEU A 36 0.34 11.27 15.27
CA LEU A 36 1.32 11.01 14.21
C LEU A 36 2.19 12.24 13.87
N CYS A 37 1.88 13.43 14.42
CA CYS A 37 2.63 14.67 14.16
C CYS A 37 3.96 14.72 14.94
N ARG A 38 4.81 13.72 14.65
CA ARG A 38 6.15 13.54 15.21
C ARG A 38 7.00 12.72 14.23
N ASP A 39 8.28 12.58 14.51
CA ASP A 39 9.11 11.60 13.81
C ASP A 39 8.64 10.18 14.12
N TYR A 40 8.71 9.29 13.13
CA TYR A 40 8.59 7.85 13.30
C TYR A 40 9.76 7.18 12.60
N SER A 41 10.73 6.76 13.40
CA SER A 41 12.01 6.28 12.90
C SER A 41 11.98 4.79 12.54
N ILE A 42 13.01 4.33 11.82
CA ILE A 42 13.17 2.91 11.51
C ILE A 42 13.42 2.07 12.76
N GLU A 43 14.08 2.63 13.76
CA GLU A 43 14.34 1.94 15.04
C GLU A 43 13.02 1.70 15.79
N GLU A 44 12.13 2.69 15.81
CA GLU A 44 10.80 2.56 16.41
C GLU A 44 9.96 1.52 15.64
N TYR A 45 9.91 1.61 14.31
CA TYR A 45 9.27 0.60 13.49
C TYR A 45 9.82 -0.81 13.76
N MET A 46 11.15 -0.96 13.82
CA MET A 46 11.78 -2.27 14.06
C MET A 46 11.50 -2.81 15.47
N ALA A 47 11.35 -1.94 16.46
CA ALA A 47 10.96 -2.35 17.82
C ALA A 47 9.56 -2.96 17.84
N ASP A 48 8.60 -2.32 17.16
CA ASP A 48 7.23 -2.81 17.03
C ASP A 48 7.16 -4.10 16.17
N ALA A 49 7.83 -4.12 15.04
CA ALA A 49 7.71 -5.14 14.01
C ALA A 49 8.41 -6.46 14.38
N ARG A 50 9.62 -6.41 14.98
CA ARG A 50 10.38 -7.63 15.34
C ARG A 50 9.67 -8.48 16.38
N ALA A 51 8.99 -7.85 17.33
CA ALA A 51 8.19 -8.56 18.34
C ALA A 51 7.06 -9.39 17.68
N ALA A 52 6.59 -8.98 16.51
CA ALA A 52 5.56 -9.66 15.74
C ALA A 52 6.08 -10.62 14.65
N GLY A 53 7.40 -10.89 14.61
CA GLY A 53 8.01 -11.86 13.67
C GLY A 53 8.36 -11.29 12.30
N VAL A 54 8.42 -9.96 12.15
CA VAL A 54 8.81 -9.32 10.88
C VAL A 54 10.30 -9.48 10.62
N VAL A 55 10.62 -10.05 9.47
CA VAL A 55 12.00 -10.27 9.00
C VAL A 55 12.33 -9.50 7.74
N ARG A 56 11.31 -9.03 7.00
CA ARG A 56 11.44 -8.24 5.78
C ARG A 56 10.39 -7.14 5.77
N SER A 57 10.68 -6.03 5.09
CA SER A 57 9.67 -4.98 4.95
C SER A 57 9.81 -4.16 3.66
N VAL A 58 8.70 -3.55 3.25
CA VAL A 58 8.58 -2.63 2.12
C VAL A 58 8.13 -1.27 2.63
N TYR A 59 8.97 -0.28 2.46
CA TYR A 59 8.60 1.11 2.68
C TYR A 59 7.69 1.61 1.55
N VAL A 60 6.67 2.37 1.90
CA VAL A 60 5.79 3.05 0.94
C VAL A 60 5.83 4.55 1.19
N GLN A 61 5.98 5.32 0.12
CA GLN A 61 6.10 6.78 0.10
C GLN A 61 5.07 7.49 1.02
N THR A 62 5.45 8.66 1.54
CA THR A 62 4.70 9.37 2.59
C THR A 62 4.20 10.77 2.20
N ASN A 63 4.17 11.06 0.90
CA ASN A 63 3.75 12.35 0.34
C ASN A 63 4.69 13.50 0.73
N TRP A 64 5.96 13.36 0.42
CA TRP A 64 6.90 14.46 0.47
C TRP A 64 6.46 15.60 -0.46
N PRO A 65 6.91 16.84 -0.23
CA PRO A 65 6.61 17.95 -1.14
C PRO A 65 7.01 17.63 -2.58
N ALA A 66 6.19 18.09 -3.53
CA ALA A 66 6.47 17.91 -4.96
C ALA A 66 7.87 18.41 -5.33
N GLY A 67 8.57 17.65 -6.17
CA GLY A 67 9.96 17.90 -6.57
C GLY A 67 11.01 17.30 -5.64
N ARG A 68 10.60 16.66 -4.53
CA ARG A 68 11.52 16.00 -3.58
C ARG A 68 11.38 14.47 -3.56
N GLU A 69 10.81 13.88 -4.61
CA GLU A 69 10.51 12.44 -4.70
C GLU A 69 11.79 11.59 -4.67
N GLU A 70 12.85 12.06 -5.35
CA GLU A 70 14.15 11.39 -5.34
C GLU A 70 14.83 11.50 -3.96
N GLU A 71 14.69 12.64 -3.28
CA GLU A 71 15.24 12.83 -1.93
C GLU A 71 14.59 11.88 -0.92
N GLU A 72 13.26 11.64 -1.02
CA GLU A 72 12.57 10.65 -0.20
C GLU A 72 13.17 9.27 -0.40
N VAL A 73 13.31 8.82 -1.65
CA VAL A 73 13.90 7.51 -1.99
C VAL A 73 15.34 7.41 -1.51
N ALA A 74 16.16 8.46 -1.73
CA ALA A 74 17.55 8.52 -1.29
C ALA A 74 17.69 8.43 0.23
N TRP A 75 16.84 9.15 0.96
CA TRP A 75 16.82 9.11 2.41
C TRP A 75 16.47 7.72 2.94
N VAL A 76 15.41 7.10 2.39
CA VAL A 76 15.03 5.74 2.80
C VAL A 76 16.10 4.71 2.43
N GLN A 77 16.75 4.85 1.27
CA GLN A 77 17.89 4.01 0.89
C GLN A 77 19.03 4.12 1.92
N ALA A 78 19.38 5.34 2.33
CA ALA A 78 20.44 5.54 3.34
C ALA A 78 20.05 4.96 4.72
N VAL A 79 18.78 5.04 5.12
CA VAL A 79 18.27 4.38 6.33
C VAL A 79 18.42 2.86 6.18
N ALA A 80 18.03 2.31 5.05
CA ALA A 80 18.10 0.87 4.78
C ALA A 80 19.54 0.35 4.78
N ASP A 81 20.48 1.11 4.24
CA ASP A 81 21.90 0.74 4.21
C ASP A 81 22.51 0.70 5.62
N ARG A 82 22.05 1.57 6.51
CA ARG A 82 22.50 1.63 7.91
C ARG A 82 21.89 0.55 8.81
N HIS A 83 20.58 0.28 8.65
CA HIS A 83 19.81 -0.53 9.59
C HIS A 83 19.42 -1.92 9.05
N GLY A 84 19.64 -2.18 7.75
CA GLY A 84 19.19 -3.40 7.07
C GLY A 84 17.68 -3.40 6.73
N PHE A 85 16.94 -2.37 7.09
CA PHE A 85 15.50 -2.16 6.86
C PHE A 85 15.23 -0.75 6.34
N PRO A 86 14.23 -0.55 5.47
CA PRO A 86 13.41 -1.54 4.75
C PRO A 86 14.19 -2.27 3.64
N HIS A 87 13.65 -3.39 3.15
CA HIS A 87 14.27 -4.20 2.09
C HIS A 87 13.90 -3.71 0.68
N ALA A 88 12.77 -3.06 0.53
CA ALA A 88 12.32 -2.45 -0.71
C ALA A 88 11.66 -1.08 -0.46
N ILE A 89 11.63 -0.27 -1.51
CA ILE A 89 11.07 1.08 -1.51
C ILE A 89 10.03 1.18 -2.63
N VAL A 90 8.85 1.71 -2.28
CA VAL A 90 7.85 2.18 -3.22
C VAL A 90 7.85 3.70 -3.14
N GLY A 91 8.37 4.35 -4.17
CA GLY A 91 8.47 5.81 -4.27
C GLY A 91 7.20 6.46 -4.84
N TYR A 92 7.20 7.78 -4.89
CA TYR A 92 6.18 8.55 -5.60
C TYR A 92 6.72 9.04 -6.95
N ALA A 93 5.83 9.12 -7.94
CA ALA A 93 6.06 9.89 -9.15
C ALA A 93 4.72 10.47 -9.63
N ASP A 94 4.74 11.72 -10.11
CA ASP A 94 3.62 12.25 -10.89
C ASP A 94 3.69 11.67 -12.31
N LEU A 95 2.83 10.70 -12.61
CA LEU A 95 2.86 10.00 -13.88
C LEU A 95 2.41 10.87 -15.07
N ALA A 96 1.71 11.98 -14.82
CA ALA A 96 1.34 12.92 -15.87
C ALA A 96 2.46 13.94 -16.20
N ALA A 97 3.52 13.98 -15.39
CA ALA A 97 4.61 14.92 -15.60
C ALA A 97 5.42 14.58 -16.88
N PRO A 98 5.72 15.57 -17.75
CA PRO A 98 6.53 15.34 -18.95
C PRO A 98 7.93 14.78 -18.66
N THR A 99 8.43 14.99 -17.44
CA THR A 99 9.76 14.57 -16.98
C THR A 99 9.75 13.25 -16.21
N VAL A 100 8.62 12.54 -16.16
CA VAL A 100 8.46 11.33 -15.34
C VAL A 100 9.52 10.27 -15.62
N GLY A 101 9.85 10.02 -16.90
CA GLY A 101 10.89 9.06 -17.30
C GLY A 101 12.24 9.38 -16.68
N ALA A 102 12.69 10.63 -16.77
CA ALA A 102 13.95 11.08 -16.18
C ALA A 102 13.94 11.01 -14.64
N GLY A 103 12.78 11.31 -14.01
CA GLY A 103 12.60 11.14 -12.56
C GLY A 103 12.73 9.69 -12.12
N LEU A 104 12.09 8.77 -12.83
CA LEU A 104 12.20 7.33 -12.58
C LEU A 104 13.65 6.84 -12.74
N ASP A 105 14.37 7.29 -13.78
CA ASP A 105 15.77 6.91 -14.00
C ASP A 105 16.69 7.38 -12.86
N ARG A 106 16.44 8.56 -12.27
CA ARG A 106 17.16 9.03 -11.09
C ARG A 106 16.85 8.17 -9.85
N MET A 107 15.57 7.93 -9.57
CA MET A 107 15.17 7.10 -8.44
C MET A 107 15.68 5.66 -8.54
N MET A 108 15.79 5.09 -9.75
CA MET A 108 16.31 3.73 -9.97
C MET A 108 17.81 3.57 -9.68
N LYS A 109 18.54 4.66 -9.45
CA LYS A 109 19.93 4.59 -8.95
C LYS A 109 19.98 4.05 -7.52
N HIS A 110 18.85 4.10 -6.80
CA HIS A 110 18.71 3.55 -5.46
C HIS A 110 18.30 2.09 -5.53
N ALA A 111 19.20 1.20 -5.11
CA ALA A 111 19.10 -0.24 -5.35
C ALA A 111 17.85 -0.92 -4.76
N ARG A 112 17.18 -0.30 -3.80
CA ARG A 112 15.98 -0.85 -3.14
C ARG A 112 14.67 -0.37 -3.76
N LEU A 113 14.66 0.51 -4.76
CA LEU A 113 13.43 0.90 -5.45
C LEU A 113 12.83 -0.31 -6.16
N ARG A 114 11.54 -0.59 -5.94
CA ARG A 114 10.80 -1.69 -6.56
C ARG A 114 9.50 -1.28 -7.20
N GLY A 115 8.96 -0.15 -6.82
CA GLY A 115 7.66 0.29 -7.32
C GLY A 115 7.41 1.76 -7.14
N ILE A 116 6.30 2.19 -7.70
CA ILE A 116 5.79 3.57 -7.63
C ILE A 116 4.35 3.54 -7.12
N ARG A 117 4.00 4.47 -6.27
CA ARG A 117 2.63 4.75 -5.87
C ARG A 117 2.29 6.21 -6.14
N GLN A 118 1.29 6.44 -6.97
CA GLN A 118 0.55 7.70 -7.01
C GLN A 118 -0.87 7.39 -6.52
N GLN A 119 -1.31 8.07 -5.45
CA GLN A 119 -2.61 7.82 -4.86
C GLN A 119 -3.71 8.35 -5.78
N LEU A 120 -4.59 7.47 -6.23
CA LEU A 120 -5.64 7.76 -7.21
C LEU A 120 -7.03 7.85 -6.58
N HIS A 121 -7.15 7.56 -5.29
CA HIS A 121 -8.44 7.50 -4.65
C HIS A 121 -9.15 8.87 -4.68
N TRP A 122 -10.32 8.85 -5.25
CA TRP A 122 -11.21 9.99 -5.35
C TRP A 122 -12.60 9.61 -4.84
N HIS A 123 -13.23 10.54 -4.14
CA HIS A 123 -14.56 10.35 -3.56
C HIS A 123 -15.33 11.68 -3.59
N GLU A 124 -16.68 11.63 -3.67
CA GLU A 124 -17.51 12.81 -3.62
C GLU A 124 -17.35 13.56 -2.29
N GLN A 125 -17.21 12.82 -1.18
CA GLN A 125 -16.90 13.42 0.12
C GLN A 125 -15.46 13.95 0.14
N PRO A 126 -15.25 15.27 0.35
CA PRO A 126 -13.92 15.89 0.29
C PRO A 126 -12.87 15.25 1.21
N ARG A 127 -13.28 14.80 2.39
CA ARG A 127 -12.37 14.16 3.38
C ARG A 127 -11.71 12.86 2.87
N TYR A 128 -12.32 12.21 1.87
CA TYR A 128 -11.82 10.98 1.26
C TYR A 128 -11.14 11.23 -0.09
N ARG A 129 -11.13 12.47 -0.56
CA ARG A 129 -10.56 12.84 -1.85
C ARG A 129 -9.06 13.11 -1.71
N PHE A 130 -8.25 12.37 -2.44
CA PHE A 130 -6.82 12.63 -2.59
C PHE A 130 -6.48 13.05 -4.02
N ALA A 131 -6.88 12.27 -5.03
CA ALA A 131 -6.68 12.64 -6.41
C ALA A 131 -7.48 13.92 -6.77
N ALA A 132 -6.92 14.76 -7.63
CA ALA A 132 -7.55 16.00 -8.04
C ALA A 132 -8.85 15.79 -8.83
N ARG A 133 -8.97 14.65 -9.53
CA ARG A 133 -10.12 14.29 -10.36
C ARG A 133 -10.35 12.77 -10.38
N PRO A 134 -11.58 12.28 -10.61
CA PRO A 134 -11.93 10.86 -10.55
C PRO A 134 -11.35 10.03 -11.70
N ASP A 135 -11.09 10.65 -12.83
CA ASP A 135 -10.76 10.03 -14.13
C ASP A 135 -9.27 10.13 -14.51
N LEU A 136 -8.40 10.31 -13.53
CA LEU A 136 -6.95 10.44 -13.77
C LEU A 136 -6.37 9.21 -14.50
N MET A 137 -6.93 8.02 -14.28
CA MET A 137 -6.53 6.79 -14.96
C MET A 137 -6.86 6.76 -16.46
N ASP A 138 -7.73 7.63 -16.93
CA ASP A 138 -8.08 7.78 -18.36
C ASP A 138 -7.25 8.87 -19.05
N ASP A 139 -6.45 9.64 -18.30
CA ASP A 139 -5.58 10.68 -18.83
C ASP A 139 -4.42 10.11 -19.67
N ALA A 140 -4.26 10.58 -20.90
CA ALA A 140 -3.27 10.05 -21.83
C ALA A 140 -1.82 10.27 -21.36
N ALA A 141 -1.52 11.44 -20.74
CA ALA A 141 -0.18 11.72 -20.21
C ALA A 141 0.12 10.83 -19.01
N TRP A 142 -0.86 10.65 -18.10
CA TRP A 142 -0.74 9.76 -16.97
C TRP A 142 -0.50 8.31 -17.41
N ARG A 143 -1.26 7.82 -18.39
CA ARG A 143 -1.09 6.47 -18.96
C ARG A 143 0.27 6.27 -19.64
N SER A 144 0.79 7.31 -20.29
CA SER A 144 2.15 7.30 -20.82
C SER A 144 3.19 7.16 -19.73
N GLY A 145 3.01 7.85 -18.60
CA GLY A 145 3.88 7.69 -17.42
C GLY A 145 3.79 6.30 -16.77
N LEU A 146 2.61 5.69 -16.74
CA LEU A 146 2.45 4.30 -16.29
C LEU A 146 3.20 3.32 -17.21
N ALA A 147 3.17 3.56 -18.54
CA ALA A 147 3.98 2.77 -19.47
C ALA A 147 5.49 2.89 -19.17
N GLU A 148 5.96 4.07 -18.77
CA GLU A 148 7.36 4.28 -18.35
C GLU A 148 7.72 3.52 -17.07
N VAL A 149 6.78 3.41 -16.10
CA VAL A 149 6.94 2.58 -14.89
C VAL A 149 7.04 1.10 -15.29
N ALA A 150 6.11 0.61 -16.11
CA ALA A 150 6.07 -0.78 -16.57
C ALA A 150 7.33 -1.16 -17.38
N ARG A 151 7.78 -0.30 -18.30
CA ARG A 151 8.97 -0.50 -19.13
C ARG A 151 10.25 -0.69 -18.29
N ARG A 152 10.29 -0.09 -17.11
CA ARG A 152 11.42 -0.20 -16.17
C ARG A 152 11.30 -1.41 -15.23
N GLY A 153 10.25 -2.22 -15.35
CA GLY A 153 10.01 -3.36 -14.48
C GLY A 153 9.70 -2.96 -13.02
N LEU A 154 9.22 -1.73 -12.83
CA LEU A 154 8.72 -1.27 -11.54
C LEU A 154 7.25 -1.67 -11.36
N LEU A 155 6.87 -1.99 -10.12
CA LEU A 155 5.48 -2.25 -9.74
C LEU A 155 4.71 -0.93 -9.67
N PHE A 156 3.41 -0.96 -9.96
CA PHE A 156 2.52 0.16 -9.67
C PHE A 156 1.54 -0.20 -8.55
N GLU A 157 1.60 0.54 -7.44
CA GLU A 157 0.67 0.39 -6.34
C GLU A 157 -0.61 1.18 -6.59
N LEU A 158 -1.68 0.46 -6.87
CA LEU A 158 -2.99 0.97 -7.23
C LEU A 158 -3.83 1.23 -5.98
N GLN A 159 -4.03 2.49 -5.63
CA GLN A 159 -4.83 2.90 -4.47
C GLN A 159 -6.09 3.61 -4.92
N VAL A 160 -7.22 2.94 -4.85
CA VAL A 160 -8.54 3.37 -5.37
C VAL A 160 -9.65 2.92 -4.43
N PHE A 161 -10.80 3.59 -4.51
CA PHE A 161 -12.05 3.13 -3.90
C PHE A 161 -12.85 2.21 -4.82
N ALA A 162 -13.87 1.53 -4.26
CA ALA A 162 -14.75 0.63 -4.98
C ALA A 162 -15.38 1.28 -6.23
N GLY A 163 -15.78 2.55 -6.14
CA GLY A 163 -16.34 3.30 -7.29
C GLY A 163 -15.38 3.52 -8.45
N GLN A 164 -14.08 3.29 -8.26
CA GLN A 164 -13.06 3.45 -9.30
C GLN A 164 -12.55 2.09 -9.85
N MET A 165 -13.00 0.97 -9.29
CA MET A 165 -12.46 -0.36 -9.65
C MET A 165 -12.80 -0.80 -11.08
N ASP A 166 -13.92 -0.34 -11.65
CA ASP A 166 -14.24 -0.64 -13.05
C ASP A 166 -13.23 0.03 -14.01
N ALA A 167 -12.88 1.29 -13.75
CA ALA A 167 -11.83 1.98 -14.48
C ALA A 167 -10.46 1.31 -14.27
N SER A 168 -10.18 0.91 -13.03
CA SER A 168 -8.97 0.16 -12.68
C SER A 168 -8.89 -1.19 -13.41
N ALA A 169 -10.01 -1.91 -13.52
CA ALA A 169 -10.06 -3.19 -14.24
C ALA A 169 -9.83 -3.02 -15.75
N ARG A 170 -10.27 -1.91 -16.35
CA ARG A 170 -9.89 -1.56 -17.72
C ARG A 170 -8.40 -1.27 -17.82
N LEU A 171 -7.88 -0.43 -16.91
CA LEU A 171 -6.46 -0.06 -16.88
C LEU A 171 -5.53 -1.28 -16.82
N VAL A 172 -5.78 -2.22 -15.91
CA VAL A 172 -4.89 -3.38 -15.72
C VAL A 172 -4.93 -4.33 -16.93
N ARG A 173 -6.04 -4.39 -17.66
CA ARG A 173 -6.14 -5.15 -18.92
C ARG A 173 -5.40 -4.48 -20.07
N ASP A 174 -5.40 -3.13 -20.12
CA ASP A 174 -4.69 -2.37 -21.15
C ASP A 174 -3.16 -2.41 -20.96
N PHE A 175 -2.69 -2.74 -19.74
CA PHE A 175 -1.28 -2.85 -19.40
C PHE A 175 -0.90 -4.25 -18.89
N PRO A 176 -1.06 -5.32 -19.70
CA PRO A 176 -0.82 -6.70 -19.27
C PRO A 176 0.64 -6.96 -18.86
N GLN A 177 1.59 -6.15 -19.33
CA GLN A 177 3.01 -6.23 -19.00
C GLN A 177 3.35 -5.54 -17.66
N ALA A 178 2.47 -4.68 -17.14
CA ALA A 178 2.66 -4.03 -15.86
C ALA A 178 2.21 -4.95 -14.72
N THR A 179 2.88 -4.87 -13.59
CA THR A 179 2.44 -5.53 -12.36
C THR A 179 1.78 -4.52 -11.44
N PHE A 180 0.53 -4.77 -11.09
CA PHE A 180 -0.24 -3.92 -10.19
C PHE A 180 -0.36 -4.53 -8.80
N VAL A 181 -0.34 -3.68 -7.79
CA VAL A 181 -0.59 -4.06 -6.40
C VAL A 181 -1.74 -3.22 -5.87
N LEU A 182 -2.92 -3.82 -5.73
CA LEU A 182 -4.08 -3.16 -5.14
C LEU A 182 -3.82 -2.91 -3.64
N VAL A 183 -3.86 -1.66 -3.23
CA VAL A 183 -3.56 -1.25 -1.87
C VAL A 183 -4.79 -1.38 -0.97
N HIS A 184 -4.58 -1.82 0.27
CA HIS A 184 -5.60 -1.86 1.34
C HIS A 184 -6.87 -2.65 0.98
N ALA A 185 -6.71 -3.79 0.28
CA ALA A 185 -7.83 -4.60 -0.21
C ALA A 185 -8.93 -3.77 -0.90
N GLY A 186 -8.52 -2.73 -1.66
CA GLY A 186 -9.43 -1.87 -2.39
C GLY A 186 -10.27 -0.93 -1.53
N MET A 187 -9.81 -0.63 -0.30
CA MET A 187 -10.33 0.44 0.57
C MET A 187 -11.87 0.44 0.68
N LEU A 188 -12.44 -0.57 1.38
CA LEU A 188 -13.88 -0.65 1.63
C LEU A 188 -14.32 0.45 2.63
N GLU A 189 -14.64 1.63 2.10
CA GLU A 189 -15.05 2.80 2.87
C GLU A 189 -16.54 2.78 3.24
N ASP A 190 -17.37 2.19 2.37
CA ASP A 190 -18.80 2.02 2.55
C ASP A 190 -19.14 0.56 2.90
N ARG A 191 -19.50 0.33 4.15
CA ARG A 191 -19.88 -1.00 4.64
C ARG A 191 -21.40 -1.27 4.60
N SER A 192 -22.17 -0.43 3.92
CA SER A 192 -23.59 -0.71 3.62
C SER A 192 -23.70 -1.93 2.68
N PRO A 193 -24.89 -2.57 2.58
CA PRO A 193 -25.12 -3.65 1.61
C PRO A 193 -24.73 -3.28 0.18
N ASP A 194 -25.01 -2.04 -0.24
CA ASP A 194 -24.67 -1.53 -1.57
C ASP A 194 -23.15 -1.31 -1.72
N GLY A 195 -22.48 -0.79 -0.69
CA GLY A 195 -21.03 -0.62 -0.66
C GLY A 195 -20.31 -1.97 -0.79
N TRP A 196 -20.74 -2.98 -0.04
CA TRP A 196 -20.24 -4.35 -0.16
C TRP A 196 -20.47 -4.93 -1.55
N THR A 197 -21.62 -4.70 -2.14
CA THR A 197 -21.94 -5.20 -3.49
C THR A 197 -21.02 -4.58 -4.53
N ARG A 198 -20.81 -3.26 -4.49
CA ARG A 198 -19.87 -2.55 -5.38
C ARG A 198 -18.44 -3.04 -5.19
N TRP A 199 -17.98 -3.15 -3.94
CA TRP A 199 -16.63 -3.61 -3.63
C TRP A 199 -16.39 -5.02 -4.16
N ARG A 200 -17.32 -5.97 -3.92
CA ARG A 200 -17.22 -7.35 -4.43
C ARG A 200 -17.15 -7.41 -5.95
N ALA A 201 -17.96 -6.61 -6.62
CA ALA A 201 -17.95 -6.54 -8.08
C ALA A 201 -16.59 -6.07 -8.60
N GLY A 202 -16.05 -4.99 -8.04
CA GLY A 202 -14.74 -4.45 -8.40
C GLY A 202 -13.59 -5.41 -8.08
N MET A 203 -13.61 -6.06 -6.91
CA MET A 203 -12.61 -7.06 -6.52
C MET A 203 -12.60 -8.26 -7.48
N ARG A 204 -13.76 -8.78 -7.88
CA ARG A 204 -13.85 -9.84 -8.91
C ARG A 204 -13.28 -9.42 -10.24
N ALA A 205 -13.59 -8.20 -10.68
CA ALA A 205 -13.08 -7.66 -11.95
C ALA A 205 -11.55 -7.52 -11.95
N LEU A 206 -10.96 -7.09 -10.83
CA LEU A 206 -9.50 -6.99 -10.67
C LEU A 206 -8.84 -8.36 -10.48
N ALA A 207 -9.46 -9.27 -9.75
CA ALA A 207 -8.94 -10.62 -9.52
C ALA A 207 -8.84 -11.45 -10.80
N ALA A 208 -9.71 -11.17 -11.81
CA ALA A 208 -9.67 -11.79 -13.12
C ALA A 208 -8.39 -11.46 -13.92
N ALA A 209 -7.67 -10.40 -13.57
CA ALA A 209 -6.42 -10.02 -14.21
C ALA A 209 -5.22 -10.67 -13.48
N PRO A 210 -4.40 -11.50 -14.16
CA PRO A 210 -3.31 -12.24 -13.52
C PRO A 210 -2.15 -11.34 -13.04
N ASN A 211 -2.06 -10.13 -13.57
CA ASN A 211 -1.04 -9.13 -13.25
C ASN A 211 -1.41 -8.24 -12.03
N VAL A 212 -2.50 -8.58 -11.31
CA VAL A 212 -2.94 -7.86 -10.12
C VAL A 212 -2.69 -8.69 -8.86
N HIS A 213 -1.97 -8.11 -7.92
CA HIS A 213 -1.76 -8.59 -6.55
C HIS A 213 -2.47 -7.66 -5.57
N VAL A 214 -2.64 -8.06 -4.31
CA VAL A 214 -3.37 -7.25 -3.33
C VAL A 214 -2.70 -7.24 -1.96
N LYS A 215 -2.69 -6.08 -1.30
CA LYS A 215 -2.24 -5.91 0.07
C LYS A 215 -3.42 -6.00 1.03
N LEU A 216 -3.34 -6.91 1.98
CA LEU A 216 -4.19 -6.97 3.16
C LEU A 216 -3.60 -6.04 4.23
N SER A 217 -3.89 -4.75 4.08
CA SER A 217 -3.34 -3.68 4.92
C SER A 217 -4.37 -2.56 5.08
N GLY A 218 -4.20 -1.68 6.06
CA GLY A 218 -5.07 -0.52 6.24
C GLY A 218 -6.55 -0.85 6.49
N LEU A 219 -6.87 -2.05 6.97
CA LEU A 219 -8.23 -2.55 7.09
C LEU A 219 -9.03 -1.86 8.21
N GLY A 220 -8.32 -1.25 9.16
CA GLY A 220 -8.89 -0.46 10.23
C GLY A 220 -9.22 0.98 9.86
N THR A 221 -8.69 1.50 8.75
CA THR A 221 -8.66 2.93 8.41
C THR A 221 -10.02 3.63 8.53
N PHE A 222 -11.08 3.07 7.99
CA PHE A 222 -12.40 3.72 7.97
C PHE A 222 -13.23 3.45 9.24
N ALA A 223 -13.00 2.31 9.89
CA ALA A 223 -13.67 1.93 11.13
C ALA A 223 -12.91 2.36 12.38
N ARG A 224 -11.61 2.70 12.25
CA ARG A 224 -10.69 3.05 13.34
C ARG A 224 -10.66 1.98 14.43
N ALA A 225 -10.60 0.72 13.98
CA ALA A 225 -10.63 -0.45 14.85
C ALA A 225 -9.92 -1.64 14.19
N CYS A 226 -9.38 -2.50 15.05
CA CYS A 226 -8.75 -3.75 14.68
C CYS A 226 -9.46 -4.89 15.41
N SER A 227 -10.25 -5.68 14.69
CA SER A 227 -10.91 -6.87 15.24
C SER A 227 -11.17 -7.92 14.18
N VAL A 228 -11.28 -9.17 14.61
CA VAL A 228 -11.57 -10.31 13.73
C VAL A 228 -12.89 -10.14 12.98
N ASP A 229 -13.94 -9.73 13.69
CA ASP A 229 -15.28 -9.54 13.09
C ASP A 229 -15.27 -8.49 11.98
N LEU A 230 -14.47 -7.43 12.17
CA LEU A 230 -14.36 -6.34 11.21
C LEU A 230 -13.55 -6.73 9.98
N TRP A 231 -12.43 -7.45 10.16
CA TRP A 231 -11.45 -7.71 9.11
C TRP A 231 -11.70 -9.03 8.38
N SER A 232 -12.23 -10.05 9.07
CA SER A 232 -12.39 -11.40 8.53
C SER A 232 -13.18 -11.45 7.21
N PRO A 233 -14.33 -10.75 7.05
CA PRO A 233 -15.05 -10.78 5.77
C PRO A 233 -14.20 -10.24 4.61
N VAL A 234 -13.47 -9.13 4.83
CA VAL A 234 -12.63 -8.52 3.78
C VAL A 234 -11.45 -9.43 3.43
N ILE A 235 -10.74 -9.94 4.45
CA ILE A 235 -9.57 -10.82 4.24
C ILE A 235 -9.99 -12.09 3.51
N ARG A 236 -11.02 -12.78 3.98
CA ARG A 236 -11.46 -14.06 3.42
C ARG A 236 -11.93 -13.93 1.97
N GLU A 237 -12.80 -12.97 1.68
CA GLU A 237 -13.28 -12.74 0.31
C GLU A 237 -12.13 -12.31 -0.61
N THR A 238 -11.17 -11.51 -0.12
CA THR A 238 -10.00 -11.12 -0.91
C THR A 238 -9.12 -12.33 -1.23
N VAL A 239 -8.80 -13.17 -0.23
CA VAL A 239 -7.98 -14.37 -0.45
C VAL A 239 -8.70 -15.40 -1.31
N GLU A 240 -10.02 -15.56 -1.17
CA GLU A 240 -10.82 -16.42 -2.03
C GLU A 240 -10.78 -15.99 -3.50
N LEU A 241 -10.86 -14.69 -3.77
CA LEU A 241 -10.88 -14.15 -5.12
C LEU A 241 -9.50 -14.15 -5.79
N PHE A 242 -8.45 -13.77 -5.08
CA PHE A 242 -7.11 -13.60 -5.65
C PHE A 242 -6.23 -14.83 -5.50
N GLY A 243 -6.53 -15.69 -4.54
CA GLY A 243 -5.64 -16.74 -4.07
C GLY A 243 -4.53 -16.22 -3.14
N PRO A 244 -4.02 -17.05 -2.21
CA PRO A 244 -3.03 -16.65 -1.23
C PRO A 244 -1.71 -16.17 -1.86
N GLU A 245 -1.35 -16.71 -3.04
CA GLU A 245 -0.13 -16.35 -3.76
C GLU A 245 -0.17 -15.00 -4.46
N ARG A 246 -1.33 -14.32 -4.47
CA ARG A 246 -1.47 -12.93 -4.94
C ARG A 246 -1.88 -11.98 -3.82
N CYS A 247 -2.04 -12.47 -2.58
CA CYS A 247 -2.30 -11.67 -1.39
C CYS A 247 -1.03 -11.49 -0.57
N MET A 248 -0.87 -10.33 0.08
CA MET A 248 0.26 -10.07 0.96
C MET A 248 -0.16 -9.23 2.17
N PHE A 249 0.40 -9.55 3.33
CA PHE A 249 0.24 -8.79 4.55
C PHE A 249 0.93 -7.43 4.45
N GLY A 250 0.34 -6.40 5.05
CA GLY A 250 0.97 -5.10 5.28
C GLY A 250 0.42 -4.44 6.54
N SER A 251 1.30 -3.93 7.39
CA SER A 251 0.92 -3.37 8.69
C SER A 251 0.24 -2.01 8.59
N ASN A 252 0.58 -1.21 7.57
CA ASN A 252 0.23 0.20 7.46
C ASN A 252 0.72 1.06 8.64
N PHE A 253 1.78 0.62 9.35
CA PHE A 253 2.37 1.39 10.46
C PHE A 253 3.16 2.59 9.95
N PRO A 254 3.11 3.72 10.67
CA PRO A 254 2.47 3.93 11.95
C PRO A 254 0.99 4.39 11.90
N ILE A 255 0.33 4.43 10.75
CA ILE A 255 -1.07 4.90 10.66
C ILE A 255 -1.99 4.08 11.61
N GLU A 256 -1.82 2.77 11.65
CA GLU A 256 -2.63 1.88 12.50
C GLU A 256 -2.40 2.11 14.01
N THR A 257 -1.32 2.79 14.43
CA THR A 257 -1.10 3.13 15.86
C THR A 257 -2.21 4.02 16.42
N LEU A 258 -3.00 4.66 15.56
CA LEU A 258 -4.12 5.49 15.98
C LEU A 258 -5.23 4.70 16.68
N TRP A 259 -5.29 3.38 16.52
CA TRP A 259 -6.33 2.52 17.11
C TRP A 259 -5.87 1.12 17.51
N THR A 260 -4.62 0.73 17.26
CA THR A 260 -4.15 -0.62 17.59
C THR A 260 -2.63 -0.70 17.76
N THR A 261 -2.11 -1.88 18.09
CA THR A 261 -0.68 -2.19 18.15
C THR A 261 -0.26 -3.09 16.99
N TYR A 262 1.04 -3.14 16.70
CA TYR A 262 1.58 -4.00 15.64
C TYR A 262 1.27 -5.49 15.87
N THR A 263 1.49 -5.96 17.10
CA THR A 263 1.22 -7.34 17.50
C THR A 263 -0.26 -7.69 17.31
N GLU A 264 -1.15 -6.76 17.63
CA GLU A 264 -2.60 -6.96 17.45
C GLU A 264 -2.99 -7.06 15.98
N VAL A 265 -2.39 -6.24 15.09
CA VAL A 265 -2.60 -6.34 13.64
C VAL A 265 -2.23 -7.74 13.13
N VAL A 266 -1.05 -8.26 13.54
CA VAL A 266 -0.60 -9.60 13.12
C VAL A 266 -1.51 -10.69 13.71
N ARG A 267 -1.88 -10.57 15.01
CA ARG A 267 -2.77 -11.52 15.68
C ARG A 267 -4.13 -11.61 14.98
N VAL A 268 -4.79 -10.47 14.80
CA VAL A 268 -6.11 -10.41 14.15
C VAL A 268 -6.05 -10.93 12.73
N THR A 269 -5.03 -10.57 11.96
CA THR A 269 -4.86 -11.07 10.58
C THR A 269 -4.67 -12.61 10.58
N THR A 270 -3.89 -13.14 11.52
CA THR A 270 -3.68 -14.60 11.66
C THR A 270 -5.00 -15.31 11.97
N GLU A 271 -5.79 -14.80 12.89
CA GLU A 271 -7.10 -15.37 13.25
C GLU A 271 -8.10 -15.31 12.08
N CYS A 272 -8.11 -14.21 11.31
CA CYS A 272 -8.94 -14.12 10.11
C CYS A 272 -8.60 -15.19 9.06
N MET A 273 -7.36 -15.70 9.06
CA MET A 273 -6.86 -16.73 8.13
C MET A 273 -6.80 -18.13 8.74
N ALA A 274 -7.40 -18.38 9.91
CA ALA A 274 -7.33 -19.68 10.60
C ALA A 274 -7.85 -20.85 9.77
N GLY A 275 -8.68 -20.60 8.74
CA GLY A 275 -9.17 -21.63 7.80
C GLY A 275 -8.19 -21.98 6.67
N LEU A 276 -7.10 -21.25 6.50
CA LEU A 276 -6.07 -21.51 5.50
C LEU A 276 -5.04 -22.50 6.04
N SER A 277 -4.47 -23.32 5.14
CA SER A 277 -3.31 -24.16 5.46
C SER A 277 -2.09 -23.31 5.86
N ALA A 278 -1.15 -23.94 6.56
CA ALA A 278 0.10 -23.27 6.95
C ALA A 278 0.90 -22.73 5.74
N GLY A 279 0.84 -23.42 4.60
CA GLY A 279 1.47 -22.99 3.36
C GLY A 279 0.81 -21.73 2.78
N GLU A 280 -0.53 -21.67 2.77
CA GLU A 280 -1.28 -20.49 2.31
C GLU A 280 -1.09 -19.30 3.22
N GLN A 281 -1.11 -19.48 4.56
CA GLN A 281 -0.80 -18.42 5.50
C GLN A 281 0.62 -17.88 5.30
N ARG A 282 1.59 -18.75 5.08
CA ARG A 282 2.96 -18.36 4.78
C ARG A 282 3.06 -17.59 3.45
N ALA A 283 2.32 -17.99 2.43
CA ALA A 283 2.25 -17.25 1.17
C ALA A 283 1.81 -15.80 1.42
N VAL A 284 0.72 -15.58 2.17
CA VAL A 284 0.19 -14.26 2.49
C VAL A 284 1.14 -13.46 3.39
N PHE A 285 1.66 -14.07 4.46
CA PHE A 285 2.48 -13.35 5.42
C PHE A 285 3.90 -13.06 4.93
N HIS A 286 4.43 -13.86 3.98
CA HIS A 286 5.86 -13.75 3.65
C HIS A 286 6.17 -13.94 2.17
N ASP A 287 5.78 -15.08 1.56
CA ASP A 287 6.40 -15.51 0.31
C ASP A 287 5.96 -14.64 -0.87
N THR A 288 4.71 -14.19 -0.91
CA THR A 288 4.19 -13.32 -1.98
C THR A 288 4.90 -11.98 -2.01
N ALA A 289 5.03 -11.30 -0.86
CA ALA A 289 5.76 -10.04 -0.79
C ALA A 289 7.25 -10.21 -1.13
N THR A 290 7.89 -11.27 -0.60
CA THR A 290 9.30 -11.59 -0.84
C THR A 290 9.57 -11.79 -2.33
N ARG A 291 8.74 -12.55 -3.02
CA ARG A 291 8.85 -12.79 -4.46
C ARG A 291 8.60 -11.52 -5.26
N LEU A 292 7.49 -10.83 -4.98
CA LEU A 292 7.02 -9.71 -5.80
C LEU A 292 7.96 -8.50 -5.71
N TYR A 293 8.36 -8.12 -4.49
CA TYR A 293 9.28 -7.00 -4.26
C TYR A 293 10.76 -7.40 -4.30
N ARG A 294 11.07 -8.67 -4.56
CA ARG A 294 12.45 -9.19 -4.61
C ARG A 294 13.21 -8.84 -3.31
N LEU A 295 12.63 -9.21 -2.17
CA LEU A 295 13.17 -8.92 -0.84
C LEU A 295 14.30 -9.93 -0.52
N ALA A 296 15.49 -9.60 -0.91
CA ALA A 296 16.68 -10.41 -0.62
C ALA A 296 17.14 -10.27 0.84
#